data_a3530df95f94ebd52364a5e3923bc59a
#
_entry.id   a3530df95f94ebd52364a5e3923bc59a
#
_cell.length_a   1.000
_cell.length_b   1.000
_cell.length_c   1.000
_cell.angle_alpha   90.00
_cell.angle_beta   90.00
_cell.angle_gamma   90.00
#
_symmetry.space_group_name_H-M   'P 1'
#
loop_
_entity.id
_entity.type
_entity.pdbx_description
1 polymer ?
#
loop_
_entity_poly.entity_id
_entity_poly.type
_entity_poly.pdbx_seq_one_letter_code
_entity_poly.pdbx_strand_id
1 'polypeptide(L)'
;MSSSRHRMPRESARVSRMLGRCVAALVSILALASTAFGWASVHKAIGGITFSHALEPGAPRSTDGAQNILLIGLDSRKDQHGNELPQEILDKLHAGDSDDGGYNTNTLILMHVEPKPDGKEKIVAFSIPRDDYVKFTGVPGYSHIKIKEAYGLTKADVAQKLVDAGVTDQQELETRGREAGRRATIKAVRDLTGVPIDSFAEVNLAGFYDLAQSLGGVQVCLNHAVYDEYSGADFPAGRQTLDAAQSLAFVRQRHGLDNGDLDRTRRQQAFLISVMHQLDATGTFTDLSKLNALIEVAHKDVVLSAGWDEKQFRRMQALAGGDVEFRTLPVVRYDNINGQDVNIIDPAAIRAEVAKAFGTKDATTTTTTAKPSADTVVDVVNAAGISGLAASASAKLAARGFHTDQARDPQPGDPTVTSVRYGSGAESDARSAAALLGITAEPMLESSLATGHIEIILGPDYSPSGAADTDTATETVEVTPLSTSTSSDEASPPTGMPINGDGIPCVN
;
A
#
# COMPACT_ATOMS: atom_id res chain seq x y z
N MET A 1 82.65 8.70 -42.93
CA MET A 1 81.52 7.97 -42.26
C MET A 1 80.26 8.78 -42.47
N SER A 2 79.48 8.35 -43.51
CA SER A 2 78.23 9.03 -43.90
C SER A 2 77.05 8.34 -43.25
N SER A 3 76.26 9.07 -42.44
CA SER A 3 75.07 8.56 -41.78
C SER A 3 73.86 8.82 -42.68
N SER A 4 73.38 7.81 -43.35
CA SER A 4 72.15 7.86 -44.14
C SER A 4 70.93 7.76 -43.24
N ARG A 5 70.20 8.86 -43.05
CA ARG A 5 68.88 8.88 -42.38
C ARG A 5 67.83 8.39 -43.37
N HIS A 6 67.27 7.21 -43.11
CA HIS A 6 66.06 6.71 -43.80
C HIS A 6 64.86 7.58 -43.44
N ARG A 7 64.32 8.34 -44.44
CA ARG A 7 63.01 8.99 -44.35
C ARG A 7 61.94 7.94 -44.64
N MET A 8 61.16 7.56 -43.68
CA MET A 8 59.93 6.78 -43.91
C MET A 8 58.95 7.56 -44.78
N PRO A 9 58.24 6.92 -45.68
CA PRO A 9 57.32 7.59 -46.62
C PRO A 9 56.11 8.17 -45.89
N ARG A 10 55.81 9.43 -46.18
CA ARG A 10 54.65 10.18 -45.62
C ARG A 10 53.27 9.62 -45.98
N GLU A 11 53.14 8.66 -46.87
CA GLU A 11 51.89 8.03 -47.31
C GLU A 11 51.30 7.07 -46.26
N SER A 12 52.10 6.29 -45.55
CA SER A 12 51.62 5.36 -44.52
C SER A 12 50.95 6.08 -43.34
N ALA A 13 51.42 7.29 -43.00
CA ALA A 13 50.84 8.09 -41.92
C ALA A 13 49.51 8.77 -42.29
N ARG A 14 49.19 8.92 -43.58
CA ARG A 14 47.90 9.43 -44.04
C ARG A 14 46.85 8.33 -44.07
N VAL A 15 47.18 7.14 -44.53
CA VAL A 15 46.29 5.95 -44.56
C VAL A 15 45.93 5.53 -43.14
N SER A 16 46.85 5.48 -42.21
CA SER A 16 46.64 5.15 -40.80
C SER A 16 45.71 6.17 -40.13
N ARG A 17 45.82 7.49 -40.42
CA ARG A 17 44.93 8.54 -39.87
C ARG A 17 43.55 8.50 -40.53
N MET A 18 43.40 8.14 -41.78
CA MET A 18 42.10 7.89 -42.43
C MET A 18 41.42 6.66 -41.87
N LEU A 19 42.15 5.56 -41.70
CA LEU A 19 41.58 4.32 -41.08
C LEU A 19 41.11 4.55 -39.67
N GLY A 20 41.90 5.27 -38.84
CA GLY A 20 41.51 5.66 -37.49
C GLY A 20 40.25 6.56 -37.41
N ARG A 21 40.09 7.45 -38.37
CA ARG A 21 38.87 8.30 -38.47
C ARG A 21 37.63 7.49 -38.92
N CYS A 22 37.79 6.55 -39.82
CA CYS A 22 36.70 5.65 -40.25
C CYS A 22 36.26 4.71 -39.12
N VAL A 23 37.19 4.17 -38.34
CA VAL A 23 36.88 3.36 -37.16
C VAL A 23 36.19 4.18 -36.08
N ALA A 24 36.69 5.39 -35.79
CA ALA A 24 36.03 6.28 -34.83
C ALA A 24 34.61 6.69 -35.27
N ALA A 25 34.39 6.96 -36.57
CA ALA A 25 33.09 7.24 -37.13
C ALA A 25 32.12 6.03 -37.03
N LEU A 26 32.61 4.81 -37.32
CA LEU A 26 31.85 3.58 -37.19
C LEU A 26 31.44 3.30 -35.74
N VAL A 27 32.35 3.46 -34.79
CA VAL A 27 32.07 3.31 -33.34
C VAL A 27 31.05 4.36 -32.88
N SER A 28 31.18 5.61 -33.36
CA SER A 28 30.20 6.65 -33.04
C SER A 28 28.81 6.37 -33.64
N ILE A 29 28.73 5.87 -34.87
CA ILE A 29 27.47 5.45 -35.49
C ILE A 29 26.84 4.27 -34.75
N LEU A 30 27.63 3.29 -34.34
CA LEU A 30 27.15 2.14 -33.56
C LEU A 30 26.67 2.60 -32.16
N ALA A 31 27.38 3.52 -31.50
CA ALA A 31 26.97 4.09 -30.23
C ALA A 31 25.65 4.89 -30.37
N LEU A 32 25.53 5.71 -31.42
CA LEU A 32 24.29 6.45 -31.72
C LEU A 32 23.13 5.52 -32.11
N ALA A 33 23.38 4.48 -32.88
CA ALA A 33 22.36 3.50 -33.23
C ALA A 33 21.88 2.70 -32.02
N SER A 34 22.80 2.28 -31.12
CA SER A 34 22.44 1.57 -29.91
C SER A 34 21.69 2.45 -28.91
N THR A 35 22.07 3.73 -28.77
CA THR A 35 21.33 4.69 -27.95
C THR A 35 19.96 5.04 -28.53
N ALA A 36 19.88 5.21 -29.85
CA ALA A 36 18.59 5.46 -30.54
C ALA A 36 17.65 4.24 -30.46
N PHE A 37 18.19 3.03 -30.59
CA PHE A 37 17.42 1.79 -30.45
C PHE A 37 16.95 1.61 -29.01
N GLY A 38 17.82 1.83 -28.02
CA GLY A 38 17.42 1.79 -26.60
C GLY A 38 16.35 2.83 -26.27
N TRP A 39 16.50 4.06 -26.79
CA TRP A 39 15.52 5.13 -26.60
C TRP A 39 14.17 4.80 -27.27
N ALA A 40 14.20 4.29 -28.51
CA ALA A 40 12.98 3.90 -29.24
C ALA A 40 12.25 2.73 -28.56
N SER A 41 13.00 1.76 -28.01
CA SER A 41 12.44 0.61 -27.29
C SER A 41 11.77 1.05 -25.98
N VAL A 42 12.41 1.93 -25.20
CA VAL A 42 11.81 2.51 -23.99
C VAL A 42 10.59 3.36 -24.31
N HIS A 43 10.65 4.18 -25.36
CA HIS A 43 9.50 5.00 -25.81
C HIS A 43 8.32 4.14 -26.26
N LYS A 44 8.58 3.04 -26.98
CA LYS A 44 7.55 2.06 -27.34
C LYS A 44 6.98 1.37 -26.11
N ALA A 45 7.82 0.99 -25.15
CA ALA A 45 7.39 0.36 -23.92
C ALA A 45 6.48 1.27 -23.07
N ILE A 46 6.80 2.55 -22.96
CA ILE A 46 6.03 3.51 -22.16
C ILE A 46 4.79 3.99 -22.93
N GLY A 47 4.87 4.15 -24.25
CA GLY A 47 3.83 4.81 -25.06
C GLY A 47 2.49 4.10 -25.17
N GLY A 48 2.41 2.82 -24.77
CA GLY A 48 1.17 2.02 -24.81
C GLY A 48 0.53 1.79 -23.45
N ILE A 49 1.20 2.15 -22.33
CA ILE A 49 0.71 1.91 -20.98
C ILE A 49 -0.37 2.93 -20.62
N THR A 50 -1.41 2.48 -19.94
CA THR A 50 -2.44 3.34 -19.37
C THR A 50 -1.92 4.04 -18.12
N PHE A 51 -1.95 5.38 -18.11
CA PHE A 51 -1.55 6.18 -16.96
C PHE A 51 -2.76 6.78 -16.25
N SER A 52 -2.70 6.75 -14.91
CA SER A 52 -3.71 7.31 -14.02
C SER A 52 -3.16 8.54 -13.29
N HIS A 53 -4.01 9.55 -13.13
CA HIS A 53 -3.73 10.77 -12.39
C HIS A 53 -4.30 10.75 -10.96
N ALA A 54 -4.55 9.57 -10.40
CA ALA A 54 -5.11 9.44 -9.04
C ALA A 54 -4.16 9.92 -7.93
N LEU A 55 -2.84 9.97 -8.19
CA LEU A 55 -1.88 10.65 -7.32
C LEU A 55 -1.92 12.16 -7.60
N GLU A 56 -2.34 12.94 -6.60
CA GLU A 56 -2.46 14.39 -6.73
C GLU A 56 -1.08 15.06 -6.89
N PRO A 57 -0.97 16.07 -7.80
CA PRO A 57 0.22 16.92 -7.86
C PRO A 57 0.37 17.66 -6.53
N GLY A 58 1.42 17.43 -5.78
CA GLY A 58 1.64 18.04 -4.45
C GLY A 58 1.33 17.13 -3.28
N ALA A 59 0.89 15.88 -3.53
CA ALA A 59 0.84 14.87 -2.47
C ALA A 59 2.25 14.67 -1.86
N PRO A 60 2.35 14.39 -0.54
CA PRO A 60 3.61 14.09 0.10
C PRO A 60 4.38 12.99 -0.65
N ARG A 61 5.70 13.14 -0.73
CA ARG A 61 6.62 12.21 -1.39
C ARG A 61 7.66 11.72 -0.40
N SER A 62 8.19 10.54 -0.67
CA SER A 62 9.34 10.01 0.08
C SER A 62 10.58 10.90 -0.12
N THR A 63 11.43 10.95 0.89
CA THR A 63 12.68 11.72 0.90
C THR A 63 13.89 10.81 0.67
N ASP A 64 15.08 11.41 0.57
CA ASP A 64 16.37 10.70 0.55
C ASP A 64 16.53 9.66 -0.56
N GLY A 65 15.78 9.82 -1.65
CA GLY A 65 15.82 8.91 -2.79
C GLY A 65 15.06 7.60 -2.58
N ALA A 66 14.46 7.38 -1.41
CA ALA A 66 13.55 6.26 -1.18
C ALA A 66 12.27 6.41 -2.02
N GLN A 67 11.54 5.31 -2.20
CA GLN A 67 10.31 5.30 -2.98
C GLN A 67 9.30 4.31 -2.39
N ASN A 68 8.06 4.77 -2.21
CA ASN A 68 6.95 3.93 -1.79
C ASN A 68 6.04 3.64 -2.99
N ILE A 69 5.92 2.37 -3.35
CA ILE A 69 5.14 1.88 -4.49
C ILE A 69 3.98 1.05 -3.97
N LEU A 70 2.75 1.40 -4.35
CA LEU A 70 1.56 0.62 -4.00
C LEU A 70 1.18 -0.30 -5.17
N LEU A 71 1.19 -1.61 -4.94
CA LEU A 71 0.63 -2.60 -5.86
C LEU A 71 -0.84 -2.84 -5.50
N ILE A 72 -1.71 -2.72 -6.49
CA ILE A 72 -3.15 -2.88 -6.36
C ILE A 72 -3.61 -4.03 -7.25
N GLY A 73 -4.07 -5.11 -6.64
CA GLY A 73 -4.74 -6.22 -7.33
C GLY A 73 -6.26 -6.04 -7.27
N LEU A 74 -6.86 -5.70 -8.40
CA LEU A 74 -8.28 -5.42 -8.51
C LEU A 74 -9.06 -6.67 -8.93
N ASP A 75 -10.05 -7.06 -8.15
CA ASP A 75 -10.98 -8.15 -8.48
C ASP A 75 -12.06 -7.62 -9.44
N SER A 76 -11.66 -7.34 -10.68
CA SER A 76 -12.55 -6.88 -11.73
C SER A 76 -12.58 -7.88 -12.87
N ARG A 77 -13.77 -8.18 -13.34
CA ARG A 77 -14.03 -9.01 -14.52
C ARG A 77 -14.16 -8.16 -15.79
N LYS A 78 -13.68 -6.94 -15.72
CA LYS A 78 -13.63 -6.00 -16.84
C LYS A 78 -12.18 -5.65 -17.17
N ASP A 79 -11.93 -5.37 -18.43
CA ASP A 79 -10.62 -4.87 -18.87
C ASP A 79 -10.34 -3.45 -18.34
N GLN A 80 -9.20 -2.86 -18.71
CA GLN A 80 -8.83 -1.52 -18.27
C GLN A 80 -9.73 -0.41 -18.84
N HIS A 81 -10.48 -0.70 -19.91
CA HIS A 81 -11.42 0.22 -20.55
C HIS A 81 -12.87 0.05 -20.07
N GLY A 82 -13.12 -0.93 -19.18
CA GLY A 82 -14.45 -1.23 -18.65
C GLY A 82 -15.27 -2.19 -19.49
N ASN A 83 -14.70 -2.77 -20.55
CA ASN A 83 -15.37 -3.80 -21.33
C ASN A 83 -15.37 -5.12 -20.55
N GLU A 84 -16.42 -5.90 -20.72
CA GLU A 84 -16.52 -7.23 -20.12
C GLU A 84 -15.46 -8.16 -20.70
N LEU A 85 -14.88 -9.01 -19.84
CA LEU A 85 -13.98 -10.05 -20.31
C LEU A 85 -14.77 -11.14 -21.01
N PRO A 86 -14.23 -11.74 -22.09
CA PRO A 86 -14.86 -12.88 -22.76
C PRO A 86 -15.12 -14.02 -21.77
N GLN A 87 -16.29 -14.69 -21.88
CA GLN A 87 -16.68 -15.80 -21.00
C GLN A 87 -15.62 -16.91 -20.96
N GLU A 88 -14.99 -17.22 -22.09
CA GLU A 88 -13.88 -18.18 -22.14
C GLU A 88 -12.71 -17.83 -21.22
N ILE A 89 -12.44 -16.53 -21.05
CA ILE A 89 -11.42 -16.06 -20.09
C ILE A 89 -11.95 -16.18 -18.66
N LEU A 90 -13.20 -15.79 -18.40
CA LEU A 90 -13.82 -15.90 -17.08
C LEU A 90 -13.87 -17.35 -16.61
N ASP A 91 -14.17 -18.29 -17.50
CA ASP A 91 -14.20 -19.74 -17.22
C ASP A 91 -12.79 -20.23 -16.82
N LYS A 92 -11.75 -19.85 -17.56
CA LYS A 92 -10.35 -20.18 -17.23
C LYS A 92 -9.90 -19.58 -15.90
N LEU A 93 -10.46 -18.43 -15.53
CA LEU A 93 -10.16 -17.73 -14.28
C LEU A 93 -10.99 -18.27 -13.09
N HIS A 94 -11.92 -19.20 -13.29
CA HIS A 94 -12.94 -19.58 -12.30
C HIS A 94 -13.56 -18.33 -11.66
N ALA A 95 -13.92 -17.35 -12.49
CA ALA A 95 -14.32 -16.03 -12.02
C ALA A 95 -15.84 -15.85 -11.94
N GLY A 96 -16.64 -16.81 -12.41
CA GLY A 96 -18.10 -16.66 -12.58
C GLY A 96 -18.41 -15.75 -13.77
N ASP A 97 -19.62 -15.20 -13.79
CA ASP A 97 -20.06 -14.30 -14.85
C ASP A 97 -19.50 -12.88 -14.66
N SER A 98 -19.55 -12.06 -15.73
CA SER A 98 -19.08 -10.68 -15.71
C SER A 98 -19.79 -9.82 -14.65
N ASP A 99 -21.03 -10.13 -14.33
CA ASP A 99 -21.86 -9.43 -13.36
C ASP A 99 -21.56 -9.81 -11.91
N ASP A 100 -20.91 -10.96 -11.67
CA ASP A 100 -20.59 -11.48 -10.33
C ASP A 100 -19.46 -10.69 -9.64
N GLY A 101 -18.76 -9.83 -10.34
CA GLY A 101 -17.60 -9.11 -9.84
C GLY A 101 -17.91 -7.72 -9.37
N GLY A 102 -17.08 -7.27 -8.43
CA GLY A 102 -17.04 -5.89 -7.99
C GLY A 102 -15.72 -5.22 -8.35
N TYR A 103 -15.46 -4.13 -7.69
CA TYR A 103 -14.19 -3.40 -7.77
C TYR A 103 -13.48 -3.45 -6.41
N ASN A 104 -13.38 -4.63 -5.82
CA ASN A 104 -12.64 -4.82 -4.57
C ASN A 104 -11.14 -4.95 -4.84
N THR A 105 -10.34 -4.26 -4.04
CA THR A 105 -8.88 -4.40 -4.06
C THR A 105 -8.46 -5.58 -3.19
N ASN A 106 -8.54 -6.79 -3.74
CA ASN A 106 -8.28 -8.02 -3.00
C ASN A 106 -6.80 -8.26 -2.68
N THR A 107 -5.90 -7.47 -3.27
CA THR A 107 -4.47 -7.48 -2.98
C THR A 107 -3.98 -6.03 -2.88
N LEU A 108 -3.40 -5.68 -1.75
CA LEU A 108 -2.75 -4.40 -1.51
C LEU A 108 -1.37 -4.67 -0.92
N ILE A 109 -0.32 -4.27 -1.63
CA ILE A 109 1.06 -4.44 -1.18
C ILE A 109 1.77 -3.10 -1.27
N LEU A 110 2.24 -2.61 -0.14
CA LEU A 110 3.04 -1.39 -0.04
C LEU A 110 4.52 -1.76 -0.01
N MET A 111 5.24 -1.40 -1.05
CA MET A 111 6.67 -1.65 -1.19
C MET A 111 7.45 -0.37 -0.91
N HIS A 112 8.44 -0.47 -0.05
CA HIS A 112 9.45 0.56 0.19
C HIS A 112 10.77 0.15 -0.45
N VAL A 113 11.29 1.00 -1.30
CA VAL A 113 12.53 0.79 -2.03
C VAL A 113 13.53 1.83 -1.58
N GLU A 114 14.57 1.40 -0.89
CA GLU A 114 15.64 2.25 -0.36
C GLU A 114 16.95 1.99 -1.13
N PRO A 115 17.56 3.02 -1.74
CA PRO A 115 18.86 2.86 -2.40
C PRO A 115 19.97 2.65 -1.38
N LYS A 116 20.78 1.61 -1.55
CA LYS A 116 21.96 1.36 -0.72
C LYS A 116 23.23 2.01 -1.32
N PRO A 117 24.22 2.35 -0.50
CA PRO A 117 25.50 2.90 -0.97
C PRO A 117 26.29 1.99 -1.92
N ASP A 118 26.06 0.67 -1.86
CA ASP A 118 26.68 -0.34 -2.71
C ASP A 118 25.99 -0.50 -4.08
N GLY A 119 25.00 0.35 -4.38
CA GLY A 119 24.23 0.34 -5.62
C GLY A 119 23.13 -0.74 -5.67
N LYS A 120 22.96 -1.51 -4.59
CA LYS A 120 21.82 -2.42 -4.43
C LYS A 120 20.65 -1.66 -3.82
N GLU A 121 19.45 -2.22 -3.93
CA GLU A 121 18.28 -1.71 -3.28
C GLU A 121 17.87 -2.65 -2.14
N LYS A 122 17.43 -2.07 -1.03
CA LYS A 122 16.74 -2.80 0.03
C LYS A 122 15.25 -2.62 -0.19
N ILE A 123 14.52 -3.71 -0.21
CA ILE A 123 13.08 -3.70 -0.44
C ILE A 123 12.39 -4.33 0.76
N VAL A 124 11.48 -3.58 1.34
CA VAL A 124 10.55 -4.09 2.35
C VAL A 124 9.14 -3.92 1.81
N ALA A 125 8.37 -5.00 1.79
CA ALA A 125 7.02 -5.02 1.27
C ALA A 125 6.02 -5.43 2.36
N PHE A 126 5.00 -4.62 2.58
CA PHE A 126 3.89 -4.94 3.47
C PHE A 126 2.66 -5.34 2.69
N SER A 127 2.18 -6.55 2.88
CA SER A 127 0.83 -6.93 2.49
C SER A 127 -0.17 -6.37 3.50
N ILE A 128 -1.19 -5.70 3.01
CA ILE A 128 -2.28 -5.12 3.79
C ILE A 128 -3.46 -6.08 3.73
N PRO A 129 -3.90 -6.70 4.84
CA PRO A 129 -5.03 -7.60 4.84
C PRO A 129 -6.29 -6.87 4.34
N ARG A 130 -6.93 -7.43 3.34
CA ARG A 130 -8.03 -6.76 2.60
C ARG A 130 -9.27 -6.48 3.44
N ASP A 131 -9.48 -7.27 4.50
CA ASP A 131 -10.61 -7.17 5.39
C ASP A 131 -10.32 -6.31 6.64
N ASP A 132 -9.17 -5.58 6.66
CA ASP A 132 -8.84 -4.60 7.70
C ASP A 132 -9.91 -3.51 7.77
N TYR A 133 -10.51 -3.33 8.96
CA TYR A 133 -11.59 -2.39 9.21
C TYR A 133 -11.01 -1.01 9.48
N VAL A 134 -11.05 -0.16 8.46
CA VAL A 134 -10.40 1.15 8.44
C VAL A 134 -11.41 2.28 8.51
N LYS A 135 -11.02 3.41 9.09
CA LYS A 135 -11.79 4.66 9.00
C LYS A 135 -11.91 5.10 7.54
N PHE A 136 -13.11 5.51 7.16
CA PHE A 136 -13.40 5.93 5.79
C PHE A 136 -14.32 7.15 5.78
N THR A 137 -13.99 8.13 4.94
CA THR A 137 -14.72 9.41 4.85
C THR A 137 -15.08 9.82 3.43
N GLY A 138 -14.90 8.90 2.46
CA GLY A 138 -15.05 9.22 1.04
C GLY A 138 -16.49 9.21 0.53
N VAL A 139 -17.37 8.39 1.12
CA VAL A 139 -18.73 8.15 0.65
C VAL A 139 -19.72 8.38 1.80
N PRO A 140 -20.79 9.16 1.62
CA PRO A 140 -21.82 9.39 2.64
C PRO A 140 -22.42 8.06 3.15
N GLY A 141 -22.63 7.96 4.46
CA GLY A 141 -23.18 6.77 5.11
C GLY A 141 -22.16 5.72 5.56
N TYR A 142 -20.90 5.89 5.20
CA TYR A 142 -19.82 5.01 5.61
C TYR A 142 -18.80 5.75 6.48
N SER A 143 -18.64 5.35 7.73
CA SER A 143 -17.58 5.86 8.63
C SER A 143 -16.39 4.92 8.71
N HIS A 144 -16.62 3.63 8.55
CA HIS A 144 -15.62 2.56 8.50
C HIS A 144 -16.03 1.52 7.45
N ILE A 145 -15.03 0.92 6.82
CA ILE A 145 -15.20 -0.10 5.78
C ILE A 145 -14.08 -1.13 5.87
N LYS A 146 -14.21 -2.27 5.19
CA LYS A 146 -13.05 -3.10 4.84
C LYS A 146 -12.19 -2.34 3.83
N ILE A 147 -10.89 -2.30 4.01
CA ILE A 147 -10.01 -1.48 3.15
C ILE A 147 -10.16 -1.80 1.66
N LYS A 148 -10.45 -3.07 1.32
CA LYS A 148 -10.72 -3.51 -0.06
C LYS A 148 -11.91 -2.80 -0.73
N GLU A 149 -12.87 -2.31 0.06
CA GLU A 149 -14.12 -1.71 -0.44
C GLU A 149 -13.96 -0.24 -0.84
N ALA A 150 -12.86 0.41 -0.43
CA ALA A 150 -12.62 1.82 -0.69
C ALA A 150 -12.72 2.18 -2.18
N TYR A 151 -12.20 1.30 -3.03
CA TYR A 151 -12.24 1.47 -4.49
C TYR A 151 -13.68 1.41 -5.02
N GLY A 152 -14.35 0.27 -4.78
CA GLY A 152 -15.67 -0.02 -5.34
C GLY A 152 -16.76 0.95 -4.86
N LEU A 153 -16.79 1.26 -3.57
CA LEU A 153 -17.75 2.20 -2.99
C LEU A 153 -17.59 3.61 -3.58
N THR A 154 -16.35 4.10 -3.67
CA THR A 154 -16.11 5.44 -4.23
C THR A 154 -16.39 5.48 -5.73
N LYS A 155 -16.02 4.42 -6.47
CA LYS A 155 -16.34 4.31 -7.90
C LYS A 155 -17.84 4.38 -8.12
N ALA A 156 -18.63 3.62 -7.35
CA ALA A 156 -20.09 3.58 -7.48
C ALA A 156 -20.73 4.94 -7.13
N ASP A 157 -20.30 5.57 -6.05
CA ASP A 157 -20.80 6.88 -5.62
C ASP A 157 -20.51 7.98 -6.67
N VAL A 158 -19.30 7.99 -7.24
CA VAL A 158 -18.93 8.95 -8.29
C VAL A 158 -19.69 8.66 -9.58
N ALA A 159 -19.82 7.41 -10.00
CA ALA A 159 -20.59 7.04 -11.17
C ALA A 159 -22.06 7.47 -11.02
N GLN A 160 -22.68 7.26 -9.87
CA GLN A 160 -24.07 7.70 -9.60
C GLN A 160 -24.20 9.23 -9.69
N LYS A 161 -23.29 9.98 -9.07
CA LYS A 161 -23.29 11.45 -9.14
C LYS A 161 -23.15 11.97 -10.56
N LEU A 162 -22.37 11.29 -11.40
CA LEU A 162 -22.22 11.63 -12.82
C LEU A 162 -23.50 11.33 -13.61
N VAL A 163 -24.16 10.21 -13.34
CA VAL A 163 -25.47 9.88 -13.94
C VAL A 163 -26.52 10.93 -13.54
N ASP A 164 -26.57 11.30 -12.27
CA ASP A 164 -27.47 12.35 -11.76
C ASP A 164 -27.19 13.73 -12.41
N ALA A 165 -25.94 13.97 -12.80
CA ALA A 165 -25.52 15.15 -13.55
C ALA A 165 -25.75 15.04 -15.07
N GLY A 166 -26.34 13.93 -15.56
CA GLY A 166 -26.71 13.71 -16.96
C GLY A 166 -25.64 13.08 -17.82
N VAL A 167 -24.56 12.54 -17.26
CA VAL A 167 -23.56 11.77 -18.03
C VAL A 167 -24.12 10.39 -18.35
N THR A 168 -24.17 10.04 -19.65
CA THR A 168 -24.70 8.77 -20.16
C THR A 168 -23.62 7.90 -20.82
N ASP A 169 -22.44 8.45 -21.06
CA ASP A 169 -21.33 7.72 -21.67
C ASP A 169 -20.74 6.73 -20.66
N GLN A 170 -20.88 5.43 -20.93
CA GLN A 170 -20.43 4.36 -20.05
C GLN A 170 -18.92 4.35 -19.87
N GLN A 171 -18.16 4.72 -20.88
CA GLN A 171 -16.69 4.77 -20.81
C GLN A 171 -16.23 5.94 -19.94
N GLU A 172 -16.92 7.09 -20.03
CA GLU A 172 -16.65 8.23 -19.13
C GLU A 172 -16.97 7.87 -17.67
N LEU A 173 -18.14 7.26 -17.41
CA LEU A 173 -18.55 6.78 -16.09
C LEU A 173 -17.51 5.82 -15.51
N GLU A 174 -17.05 4.87 -16.31
CA GLU A 174 -16.06 3.88 -15.91
C GLU A 174 -14.71 4.53 -15.61
N THR A 175 -14.20 5.37 -16.52
CA THR A 175 -12.90 6.03 -16.39
C THR A 175 -12.84 6.93 -15.15
N ARG A 176 -13.84 7.82 -14.99
CA ARG A 176 -13.89 8.76 -13.85
C ARG A 176 -14.14 8.04 -12.52
N GLY A 177 -15.00 7.03 -12.55
CA GLY A 177 -15.25 6.18 -11.40
C GLY A 177 -13.99 5.45 -10.93
N ARG A 178 -13.24 4.81 -11.83
CA ARG A 178 -11.97 4.14 -11.50
C ARG A 178 -10.92 5.11 -10.98
N GLU A 179 -10.79 6.30 -11.58
CA GLU A 179 -9.87 7.33 -11.05
C GLU A 179 -10.20 7.72 -9.61
N ALA A 180 -11.49 7.86 -9.29
CA ALA A 180 -11.94 8.14 -7.93
C ALA A 180 -11.66 6.95 -6.99
N GLY A 181 -11.92 5.72 -7.43
CA GLY A 181 -11.64 4.50 -6.69
C GLY A 181 -10.16 4.34 -6.34
N ARG A 182 -9.25 4.56 -7.31
CA ARG A 182 -7.80 4.57 -7.10
C ARG A 182 -7.40 5.59 -6.05
N ARG A 183 -7.90 6.82 -6.17
CA ARG A 183 -7.63 7.91 -5.22
C ARG A 183 -8.07 7.55 -3.81
N ALA A 184 -9.25 6.97 -3.66
CA ALA A 184 -9.78 6.53 -2.37
C ALA A 184 -8.93 5.40 -1.75
N THR A 185 -8.52 4.42 -2.54
CA THR A 185 -7.63 3.32 -2.10
C THR A 185 -6.27 3.85 -1.65
N ILE A 186 -5.64 4.71 -2.45
CA ILE A 186 -4.36 5.36 -2.12
C ILE A 186 -4.48 6.14 -0.81
N LYS A 187 -5.58 6.90 -0.65
CA LYS A 187 -5.84 7.64 0.59
C LYS A 187 -6.00 6.70 1.78
N ALA A 188 -6.79 5.64 1.66
CA ALA A 188 -7.01 4.67 2.73
C ALA A 188 -5.69 4.02 3.18
N VAL A 189 -4.82 3.63 2.24
CA VAL A 189 -3.50 3.07 2.54
C VAL A 189 -2.60 4.10 3.22
N ARG A 190 -2.56 5.35 2.74
CA ARG A 190 -1.79 6.43 3.38
C ARG A 190 -2.28 6.72 4.80
N ASP A 191 -3.59 6.80 4.99
CA ASP A 191 -4.19 7.08 6.30
C ASP A 191 -3.90 5.94 7.29
N LEU A 192 -3.88 4.69 6.82
CA LEU A 192 -3.57 3.53 7.63
C LEU A 192 -2.07 3.48 8.00
N THR A 193 -1.20 3.60 7.02
CA THR A 193 0.25 3.34 7.17
C THR A 193 1.05 4.56 7.62
N GLY A 194 0.53 5.76 7.40
CA GLY A 194 1.20 7.01 7.75
C GLY A 194 2.34 7.42 6.80
N VAL A 195 2.57 6.68 5.70
CA VAL A 195 3.64 6.98 4.75
C VAL A 195 3.10 7.48 3.40
N PRO A 196 3.85 8.35 2.70
CA PRO A 196 3.48 8.80 1.36
C PRO A 196 3.48 7.64 0.36
N ILE A 197 2.68 7.74 -0.69
CA ILE A 197 2.71 6.85 -1.85
C ILE A 197 3.26 7.65 -3.02
N ASP A 198 4.40 7.22 -3.55
CA ASP A 198 5.10 7.94 -4.64
C ASP A 198 4.62 7.50 -6.01
N SER A 199 4.26 6.22 -6.14
CA SER A 199 3.74 5.64 -7.37
C SER A 199 2.87 4.43 -7.05
N PHE A 200 2.07 4.01 -8.03
CA PHE A 200 1.32 2.76 -7.92
C PHE A 200 1.27 2.03 -9.26
N ALA A 201 1.00 0.74 -9.16
CA ALA A 201 0.66 -0.13 -10.28
C ALA A 201 -0.63 -0.89 -9.94
N GLU A 202 -1.60 -0.89 -10.84
CA GLU A 202 -2.85 -1.64 -10.72
C GLU A 202 -2.90 -2.71 -11.79
N VAL A 203 -3.32 -3.92 -11.38
CA VAL A 203 -3.55 -5.06 -12.26
C VAL A 203 -4.89 -5.70 -11.92
N ASN A 204 -5.65 -6.13 -12.94
CA ASN A 204 -6.89 -6.88 -12.77
C ASN A 204 -6.66 -8.39 -12.93
N LEU A 205 -7.73 -9.20 -12.87
CA LEU A 205 -7.64 -10.66 -12.99
C LEU A 205 -7.06 -11.09 -14.34
N ALA A 206 -7.46 -10.45 -15.44
CA ALA A 206 -6.94 -10.76 -16.77
C ALA A 206 -5.45 -10.47 -16.87
N GLY A 207 -5.02 -9.32 -16.34
CA GLY A 207 -3.61 -8.95 -16.36
C GLY A 207 -2.73 -9.87 -15.53
N PHE A 208 -3.24 -10.38 -14.40
CA PHE A 208 -2.53 -11.41 -13.65
C PHE A 208 -2.36 -12.69 -14.46
N TYR A 209 -3.44 -13.14 -15.13
CA TYR A 209 -3.41 -14.32 -15.99
C TYR A 209 -2.42 -14.15 -17.16
N ASP A 210 -2.52 -13.05 -17.88
CA ASP A 210 -1.66 -12.76 -19.04
C ASP A 210 -0.18 -12.62 -18.64
N LEU A 211 0.09 -12.05 -17.44
CA LEU A 211 1.45 -12.01 -16.87
C LEU A 211 1.99 -13.42 -16.62
N ALA A 212 1.25 -14.27 -15.90
CA ALA A 212 1.66 -15.64 -15.63
C ALA A 212 1.86 -16.46 -16.91
N GLN A 213 0.99 -16.24 -17.91
CA GLN A 213 1.10 -16.86 -19.22
C GLN A 213 2.37 -16.41 -19.97
N SER A 214 2.68 -15.11 -19.95
CA SER A 214 3.86 -14.54 -20.63
C SER A 214 5.18 -15.07 -20.04
N LEU A 215 5.16 -15.47 -18.76
CA LEU A 215 6.29 -16.09 -18.08
C LEU A 215 6.45 -17.59 -18.38
N GLY A 216 5.49 -18.20 -19.09
CA GLY A 216 5.49 -19.65 -19.35
C GLY A 216 5.15 -20.50 -18.12
N GLY A 217 4.42 -19.93 -17.17
CA GLY A 217 4.10 -20.50 -15.86
C GLY A 217 5.01 -20.00 -14.75
N VAL A 218 4.64 -20.25 -13.49
CA VAL A 218 5.38 -19.79 -12.31
C VAL A 218 5.66 -20.95 -11.37
N GLN A 219 6.90 -21.06 -10.91
CA GLN A 219 7.29 -22.10 -9.94
C GLN A 219 6.84 -21.71 -8.53
N VAL A 220 6.16 -22.64 -7.85
CA VAL A 220 5.76 -22.49 -6.45
C VAL A 220 6.12 -23.72 -5.62
N CYS A 221 6.05 -23.59 -4.30
CA CYS A 221 6.25 -24.70 -3.37
C CYS A 221 5.13 -24.71 -2.33
N LEU A 222 4.48 -25.88 -2.16
CA LEU A 222 3.47 -26.13 -1.14
C LEU A 222 3.98 -27.10 -0.08
N ASN A 223 3.73 -26.79 1.20
CA ASN A 223 4.04 -27.70 2.29
C ASN A 223 3.12 -28.92 2.30
N HIS A 224 1.85 -28.73 1.93
CA HIS A 224 0.84 -29.79 1.90
C HIS A 224 0.08 -29.75 0.58
N ALA A 225 -0.51 -30.90 0.20
CA ALA A 225 -1.45 -30.94 -0.91
C ALA A 225 -2.72 -30.16 -0.56
N VAL A 226 -3.32 -29.48 -1.53
CA VAL A 226 -4.51 -28.65 -1.34
C VAL A 226 -5.55 -28.95 -2.40
N TYR A 227 -6.83 -28.84 -2.00
CA TYR A 227 -7.98 -28.93 -2.89
C TYR A 227 -9.00 -27.86 -2.48
N ASP A 228 -9.45 -27.04 -3.43
CA ASP A 228 -10.50 -26.01 -3.22
C ASP A 228 -11.26 -25.80 -4.53
N GLU A 229 -12.48 -26.29 -4.61
CA GLU A 229 -13.33 -26.17 -5.79
C GLU A 229 -13.72 -24.71 -6.12
N TYR A 230 -13.77 -23.82 -5.10
CA TYR A 230 -14.14 -22.41 -5.29
C TYR A 230 -13.09 -21.61 -6.03
N SER A 231 -11.82 -21.90 -5.79
CA SER A 231 -10.71 -21.26 -6.52
C SER A 231 -10.24 -22.07 -7.71
N GLY A 232 -10.64 -23.33 -7.81
CA GLY A 232 -10.11 -24.30 -8.78
C GLY A 232 -8.72 -24.82 -8.41
N ALA A 233 -8.28 -24.67 -7.14
CA ALA A 233 -7.00 -25.17 -6.68
C ALA A 233 -7.05 -26.69 -6.45
N ASP A 234 -6.16 -27.42 -7.13
CA ASP A 234 -5.89 -28.85 -6.93
C ASP A 234 -4.39 -29.06 -7.14
N PHE A 235 -3.63 -29.00 -6.06
CA PHE A 235 -2.18 -29.01 -6.11
C PHE A 235 -1.56 -30.04 -5.17
N PRO A 236 -0.59 -30.86 -5.63
CA PRO A 236 0.18 -31.71 -4.74
C PRO A 236 1.12 -30.87 -3.86
N ALA A 237 1.62 -31.49 -2.78
CA ALA A 237 2.71 -30.91 -1.99
C ALA A 237 4.02 -30.87 -2.80
N GLY A 238 4.91 -29.94 -2.42
CA GLY A 238 6.24 -29.80 -3.00
C GLY A 238 6.32 -28.73 -4.10
N ARG A 239 7.46 -28.73 -4.79
CA ARG A 239 7.73 -27.77 -5.87
C ARG A 239 7.03 -28.19 -7.15
N GLN A 240 6.40 -27.24 -7.81
CA GLN A 240 5.69 -27.43 -9.07
C GLN A 240 5.64 -26.15 -9.88
N THR A 241 5.44 -26.28 -11.19
CA THR A 241 5.22 -25.12 -12.07
C THR A 241 3.75 -25.03 -12.37
N LEU A 242 3.16 -23.90 -12.04
CA LEU A 242 1.75 -23.59 -12.29
C LEU A 242 1.60 -22.86 -13.61
N ASP A 243 0.64 -23.24 -14.43
CA ASP A 243 0.22 -22.45 -15.58
C ASP A 243 -0.52 -21.17 -15.12
N ALA A 244 -1.03 -20.37 -16.07
CA ALA A 244 -1.67 -19.10 -15.77
C ALA A 244 -2.97 -19.26 -14.95
N ALA A 245 -3.80 -20.24 -15.26
CA ALA A 245 -5.05 -20.51 -14.53
C ALA A 245 -4.76 -21.06 -13.13
N GLN A 246 -3.85 -22.02 -13.03
CA GLN A 246 -3.37 -22.59 -11.77
C GLN A 246 -2.70 -21.51 -10.89
N SER A 247 -1.94 -20.60 -11.47
CA SER A 247 -1.33 -19.48 -10.76
C SER A 247 -2.38 -18.58 -10.11
N LEU A 248 -3.48 -18.30 -10.82
CA LEU A 248 -4.58 -17.52 -10.27
C LEU A 248 -5.32 -18.31 -9.18
N ALA A 249 -5.60 -19.59 -9.38
CA ALA A 249 -6.21 -20.45 -8.37
C ALA A 249 -5.37 -20.48 -7.08
N PHE A 250 -4.05 -20.62 -7.21
CA PHE A 250 -3.09 -20.64 -6.09
C PHE A 250 -3.16 -19.36 -5.23
N VAL A 251 -3.17 -18.16 -5.84
CA VAL A 251 -3.20 -16.89 -5.10
C VAL A 251 -4.60 -16.48 -4.61
N ARG A 252 -5.66 -17.17 -5.07
CA ARG A 252 -7.06 -16.90 -4.69
C ARG A 252 -7.61 -17.86 -3.65
N GLN A 253 -7.03 -19.05 -3.50
CA GLN A 253 -7.52 -20.06 -2.57
C GLN A 253 -7.66 -19.52 -1.16
N ARG A 254 -8.79 -19.84 -0.51
CA ARG A 254 -9.11 -19.44 0.87
C ARG A 254 -9.62 -20.60 1.71
N HIS A 255 -10.39 -21.50 1.11
CA HIS A 255 -10.94 -22.65 1.80
C HIS A 255 -9.87 -23.72 1.98
N GLY A 256 -9.91 -24.40 3.12
CA GLY A 256 -8.92 -25.41 3.45
C GLY A 256 -7.54 -24.86 3.87
N LEU A 257 -7.43 -23.55 4.12
CA LEU A 257 -6.24 -22.93 4.70
C LEU A 257 -6.44 -22.72 6.20
N ASP A 258 -5.43 -23.04 7.01
CA ASP A 258 -5.51 -23.00 8.47
C ASP A 258 -5.81 -21.58 9.00
N ASN A 259 -5.21 -20.58 8.39
CA ASN A 259 -5.36 -19.17 8.76
C ASN A 259 -6.12 -18.35 7.70
N GLY A 260 -6.89 -19.03 6.83
CA GLY A 260 -7.78 -18.41 5.84
C GLY A 260 -7.10 -17.33 4.97
N ASP A 261 -7.51 -16.08 5.14
CA ASP A 261 -7.04 -14.97 4.32
C ASP A 261 -5.56 -14.58 4.55
N LEU A 262 -5.02 -14.86 5.74
CA LEU A 262 -3.59 -14.62 6.02
C LEU A 262 -2.69 -15.61 5.28
N ASP A 263 -3.06 -16.88 5.20
CA ASP A 263 -2.31 -17.87 4.41
C ASP A 263 -2.42 -17.56 2.92
N ARG A 264 -3.57 -17.10 2.43
CA ARG A 264 -3.69 -16.58 1.06
C ARG A 264 -2.72 -15.41 0.82
N THR A 265 -2.60 -14.49 1.76
CA THR A 265 -1.65 -13.38 1.67
C THR A 265 -0.21 -13.90 1.56
N ARG A 266 0.16 -14.93 2.32
CA ARG A 266 1.48 -15.58 2.23
C ARG A 266 1.71 -16.23 0.87
N ARG A 267 0.69 -16.86 0.27
CA ARG A 267 0.76 -17.39 -1.10
C ARG A 267 1.01 -16.29 -2.13
N GLN A 268 0.36 -15.16 -2.00
CA GLN A 268 0.59 -14.00 -2.87
C GLN A 268 2.03 -13.49 -2.76
N GLN A 269 2.57 -13.41 -1.54
CA GLN A 269 3.98 -13.05 -1.30
C GLN A 269 4.94 -14.07 -1.93
N ALA A 270 4.72 -15.37 -1.68
CA ALA A 270 5.53 -16.45 -2.26
C ALA A 270 5.49 -16.44 -3.79
N PHE A 271 4.32 -16.20 -4.37
CA PHE A 271 4.14 -16.09 -5.82
C PHE A 271 4.95 -14.92 -6.40
N LEU A 272 4.89 -13.74 -5.77
CA LEU A 272 5.67 -12.58 -6.22
C LEU A 272 7.19 -12.83 -6.13
N ILE A 273 7.66 -13.46 -5.07
CA ILE A 273 9.07 -13.88 -4.96
C ILE A 273 9.44 -14.82 -6.12
N SER A 274 8.59 -15.80 -6.41
CA SER A 274 8.81 -16.74 -7.51
C SER A 274 8.85 -16.05 -8.87
N VAL A 275 7.95 -15.08 -9.12
CA VAL A 275 7.96 -14.27 -10.34
C VAL A 275 9.27 -13.48 -10.46
N MET A 276 9.72 -12.83 -9.39
CA MET A 276 10.96 -12.05 -9.41
C MET A 276 12.17 -12.95 -9.70
N HIS A 277 12.28 -14.10 -9.04
CA HIS A 277 13.34 -15.09 -9.33
C HIS A 277 13.30 -15.58 -10.77
N GLN A 278 12.13 -15.82 -11.31
CA GLN A 278 11.98 -16.30 -12.69
C GLN A 278 12.37 -15.24 -13.71
N LEU A 279 11.99 -13.98 -13.49
CA LEU A 279 12.40 -12.86 -14.34
C LEU A 279 13.92 -12.70 -14.40
N ASP A 280 14.60 -12.85 -13.26
CA ASP A 280 16.06 -12.78 -13.16
C ASP A 280 16.72 -14.02 -13.79
N ALA A 281 16.34 -15.23 -13.36
CA ALA A 281 16.93 -16.48 -13.78
C ALA A 281 16.77 -16.76 -15.29
N THR A 282 15.67 -16.32 -15.90
CA THR A 282 15.42 -16.53 -17.33
C THR A 282 16.03 -15.45 -18.21
N GLY A 283 16.69 -14.44 -17.62
CA GLY A 283 17.27 -13.32 -18.37
C GLY A 283 16.23 -12.55 -19.16
N THR A 284 14.99 -12.44 -18.64
CA THR A 284 13.87 -11.83 -19.34
C THR A 284 14.16 -10.39 -19.78
N PHE A 285 14.90 -9.64 -18.98
CA PHE A 285 15.29 -8.27 -19.32
C PHE A 285 16.37 -8.15 -20.38
N THR A 286 17.08 -9.24 -20.69
CA THR A 286 18.11 -9.31 -21.74
C THR A 286 17.60 -9.99 -23.01
N ASP A 287 16.48 -10.70 -22.94
CA ASP A 287 15.80 -11.35 -24.06
C ASP A 287 14.70 -10.44 -24.62
N LEU A 288 14.92 -9.86 -25.81
CA LEU A 288 14.00 -8.93 -26.45
C LEU A 288 12.61 -9.52 -26.71
N SER A 289 12.50 -10.83 -26.96
CA SER A 289 11.21 -11.47 -27.22
C SER A 289 10.38 -11.54 -25.92
N LYS A 290 10.99 -11.98 -24.83
CA LYS A 290 10.34 -12.06 -23.52
C LYS A 290 9.99 -10.68 -22.98
N LEU A 291 10.91 -9.72 -23.13
CA LEU A 291 10.67 -8.33 -22.73
C LEU A 291 9.49 -7.73 -23.52
N ASN A 292 9.42 -7.94 -24.82
CA ASN A 292 8.27 -7.46 -25.61
C ASN A 292 6.96 -8.13 -25.19
N ALA A 293 6.96 -9.40 -24.85
CA ALA A 293 5.74 -10.07 -24.34
C ALA A 293 5.25 -9.44 -23.02
N LEU A 294 6.16 -9.13 -22.09
CA LEU A 294 5.80 -8.42 -20.86
C LEU A 294 5.28 -6.99 -21.13
N ILE A 295 5.88 -6.29 -22.07
CA ILE A 295 5.44 -4.95 -22.50
C ILE A 295 4.01 -5.00 -23.06
N GLU A 296 3.69 -5.97 -23.90
CA GLU A 296 2.33 -6.13 -24.44
C GLU A 296 1.29 -6.41 -23.32
N VAL A 297 1.64 -7.24 -22.33
CA VAL A 297 0.78 -7.44 -21.15
C VAL A 297 0.61 -6.14 -20.38
N ALA A 298 1.69 -5.39 -20.16
CA ALA A 298 1.62 -4.11 -19.46
C ALA A 298 0.73 -3.09 -20.21
N HIS A 299 0.81 -3.02 -21.53
CA HIS A 299 -0.04 -2.14 -22.35
C HIS A 299 -1.52 -2.48 -22.23
N LYS A 300 -1.84 -3.76 -22.19
CA LYS A 300 -3.22 -4.24 -22.17
C LYS A 300 -3.86 -4.16 -20.79
N ASP A 301 -3.12 -4.53 -19.74
CA ASP A 301 -3.71 -4.95 -18.47
C ASP A 301 -3.17 -4.22 -17.24
N VAL A 302 -2.16 -3.35 -17.38
CA VAL A 302 -1.56 -2.62 -16.26
C VAL A 302 -1.90 -1.14 -16.33
N VAL A 303 -2.27 -0.56 -15.20
CA VAL A 303 -2.39 0.90 -15.03
C VAL A 303 -1.29 1.37 -14.08
N LEU A 304 -0.51 2.35 -14.52
CA LEU A 304 0.51 2.99 -13.71
C LEU A 304 0.08 4.39 -13.28
N SER A 305 0.59 4.87 -12.16
CA SER A 305 0.44 6.29 -11.82
C SER A 305 1.18 7.17 -12.84
N ALA A 306 0.64 8.33 -13.13
CA ALA A 306 1.36 9.33 -13.93
C ALA A 306 2.70 9.68 -13.30
N GLY A 307 3.70 9.95 -14.13
CA GLY A 307 5.05 10.32 -13.69
C GLY A 307 6.06 9.16 -13.66
N TRP A 308 5.69 7.96 -14.11
CA TRP A 308 6.68 6.91 -14.37
C TRP A 308 7.58 7.32 -15.52
N ASP A 309 8.88 7.33 -15.25
CA ASP A 309 9.93 7.67 -16.20
C ASP A 309 10.92 6.50 -16.40
N GLU A 310 11.88 6.66 -17.30
CA GLU A 310 12.90 5.66 -17.58
C GLU A 310 13.69 5.26 -16.32
N LYS A 311 13.92 6.20 -15.39
CA LYS A 311 14.63 5.91 -14.14
C LYS A 311 13.83 4.97 -13.24
N GLN A 312 12.51 5.15 -13.18
CA GLN A 312 11.63 4.26 -12.41
C GLN A 312 11.55 2.87 -13.04
N PHE A 313 11.46 2.76 -14.37
CA PHE A 313 11.51 1.46 -15.04
C PHE A 313 12.84 0.73 -14.81
N ARG A 314 13.97 1.43 -14.88
CA ARG A 314 15.29 0.83 -14.56
C ARG A 314 15.35 0.37 -13.10
N ARG A 315 14.73 1.10 -12.19
CA ARG A 315 14.64 0.74 -10.79
C ARG A 315 13.79 -0.51 -10.58
N MET A 316 12.67 -0.64 -11.30
CA MET A 316 11.86 -1.87 -11.31
C MET A 316 12.67 -3.08 -11.82
N GLN A 317 13.53 -2.91 -12.80
CA GLN A 317 14.45 -3.97 -13.24
C GLN A 317 15.42 -4.39 -12.12
N ALA A 318 15.94 -3.43 -11.35
CA ALA A 318 16.79 -3.72 -10.19
C ALA A 318 16.05 -4.46 -9.07
N LEU A 319 14.72 -4.29 -8.96
CA LEU A 319 13.89 -5.01 -7.99
C LEU A 319 13.84 -6.53 -8.27
N ALA A 320 13.93 -6.95 -9.53
CA ALA A 320 13.90 -8.36 -9.89
C ALA A 320 15.11 -9.16 -9.35
N GLY A 321 16.27 -8.49 -9.16
CA GLY A 321 17.47 -9.08 -8.55
C GLY A 321 17.70 -8.66 -7.09
N GLY A 322 16.75 -7.94 -6.47
CA GLY A 322 16.87 -7.39 -5.14
C GLY A 322 16.48 -8.37 -4.02
N ASP A 323 17.00 -8.09 -2.83
CA ASP A 323 16.63 -8.77 -1.59
C ASP A 323 15.32 -8.15 -1.06
N VAL A 324 14.20 -8.88 -1.21
CA VAL A 324 12.86 -8.42 -0.82
C VAL A 324 12.41 -9.13 0.44
N GLU A 325 12.11 -8.36 1.48
CA GLU A 325 11.51 -8.84 2.71
C GLU A 325 10.00 -8.57 2.69
N PHE A 326 9.20 -9.63 2.62
CA PHE A 326 7.74 -9.53 2.72
C PHE A 326 7.26 -9.68 4.15
N ARG A 327 6.38 -8.78 4.56
CA ARG A 327 5.68 -8.80 5.85
C ARG A 327 4.17 -8.65 5.63
N THR A 328 3.38 -8.99 6.63
CA THR A 328 1.93 -8.72 6.65
C THR A 328 1.65 -7.75 7.80
N LEU A 329 0.82 -6.74 7.56
CA LEU A 329 0.40 -5.82 8.62
C LEU A 329 -0.33 -6.58 9.74
N PRO A 330 -0.09 -6.22 11.01
CA PRO A 330 -0.65 -6.95 12.14
C PRO A 330 -2.16 -6.75 12.26
N VAL A 331 -2.87 -7.85 12.54
CA VAL A 331 -4.29 -7.89 12.90
C VAL A 331 -4.39 -8.14 14.41
N VAL A 332 -5.21 -7.36 15.11
CA VAL A 332 -5.39 -7.52 16.56
C VAL A 332 -6.32 -8.70 16.86
N ARG A 333 -7.46 -8.75 16.16
CA ARG A 333 -8.44 -9.84 16.27
C ARG A 333 -9.39 -9.85 15.09
N TYR A 334 -10.08 -10.96 14.92
CA TYR A 334 -11.22 -11.06 14.01
C TYR A 334 -12.50 -10.64 14.73
N ASP A 335 -13.44 -10.05 14.01
CA ASP A 335 -14.73 -9.63 14.54
C ASP A 335 -15.82 -9.71 13.46
N ASN A 336 -17.10 -9.70 13.88
CA ASN A 336 -18.23 -9.61 12.96
C ASN A 336 -19.01 -8.32 13.24
N ILE A 337 -18.91 -7.34 12.34
CA ILE A 337 -19.60 -6.06 12.46
C ILE A 337 -20.71 -5.99 11.42
N ASN A 338 -21.95 -5.88 11.88
CA ASN A 338 -23.14 -5.81 11.03
C ASN A 338 -23.25 -6.99 10.03
N GLY A 339 -22.86 -8.20 10.44
CA GLY A 339 -22.90 -9.40 9.61
C GLY A 339 -21.72 -9.53 8.65
N GLN A 340 -20.71 -8.67 8.75
CA GLN A 340 -19.49 -8.72 7.95
C GLN A 340 -18.30 -9.12 8.81
N ASP A 341 -17.58 -10.16 8.43
CA ASP A 341 -16.32 -10.54 9.06
C ASP A 341 -15.24 -9.51 8.72
N VAL A 342 -14.60 -8.95 9.74
CA VAL A 342 -13.61 -7.88 9.62
C VAL A 342 -12.37 -8.19 10.46
N ASN A 343 -11.24 -7.60 10.08
CA ASN A 343 -10.04 -7.57 10.89
C ASN A 343 -10.04 -6.28 11.72
N ILE A 344 -10.05 -6.40 13.02
CA ILE A 344 -9.82 -5.27 13.92
C ILE A 344 -8.31 -5.05 14.01
N ILE A 345 -7.91 -3.81 13.77
CA ILE A 345 -6.52 -3.38 13.67
C ILE A 345 -6.22 -2.25 14.67
N ASP A 346 -4.95 -2.08 15.00
CA ASP A 346 -4.43 -0.91 15.70
C ASP A 346 -3.64 -0.04 14.71
N PRO A 347 -4.21 1.08 14.23
CA PRO A 347 -3.52 1.95 13.29
C PRO A 347 -2.22 2.58 13.84
N ALA A 348 -2.10 2.76 15.15
CA ALA A 348 -0.89 3.30 15.75
C ALA A 348 0.24 2.25 15.73
N ALA A 349 -0.07 1.01 16.09
CA ALA A 349 0.88 -0.11 16.00
C ALA A 349 1.31 -0.37 14.55
N ILE A 350 0.38 -0.31 13.58
CA ILE A 350 0.69 -0.45 12.15
C ILE A 350 1.66 0.64 11.70
N ARG A 351 1.40 1.91 12.00
CA ARG A 351 2.29 3.01 11.64
C ARG A 351 3.68 2.86 12.25
N ALA A 352 3.77 2.46 13.51
CA ALA A 352 5.04 2.22 14.18
C ALA A 352 5.83 1.07 13.51
N GLU A 353 5.16 -0.02 13.15
CA GLU A 353 5.77 -1.15 12.45
C GLU A 353 6.29 -0.74 11.06
N VAL A 354 5.47 -0.03 10.28
CA VAL A 354 5.83 0.46 8.94
C VAL A 354 7.01 1.44 9.03
N ALA A 355 6.96 2.42 9.93
CA ALA A 355 8.02 3.41 10.12
C ALA A 355 9.34 2.74 10.53
N LYS A 356 9.30 1.77 11.45
CA LYS A 356 10.46 0.98 11.86
C LYS A 356 11.06 0.20 10.70
N ALA A 357 10.23 -0.46 9.90
CA ALA A 357 10.68 -1.28 8.77
C ALA A 357 11.28 -0.45 7.63
N PHE A 358 10.69 0.71 7.35
CA PHE A 358 11.15 1.62 6.31
C PHE A 358 12.33 2.52 6.76
N GLY A 359 12.73 2.45 8.04
CA GLY A 359 13.79 3.32 8.56
C GLY A 359 13.40 4.80 8.55
N THR A 360 12.14 5.09 8.30
CA THR A 360 11.61 6.45 8.40
C THR A 360 11.50 6.77 9.88
N LYS A 361 12.08 7.87 10.31
CA LYS A 361 11.72 8.43 11.61
C LYS A 361 10.21 8.66 11.53
N ASP A 362 9.46 8.04 12.43
CA ASP A 362 8.03 8.20 12.50
C ASP A 362 7.66 9.65 12.20
N ALA A 363 6.93 9.88 11.11
CA ALA A 363 6.25 11.16 10.93
C ALA A 363 5.22 11.40 12.06
N THR A 364 4.88 10.33 12.79
CA THR A 364 4.07 10.37 14.02
C THR A 364 4.94 10.56 15.26
N THR A 365 6.29 10.44 15.17
CA THR A 365 7.22 10.78 16.24
C THR A 365 8.00 12.06 15.92
N THR A 366 7.56 12.84 14.94
CA THR A 366 7.66 14.28 15.04
C THR A 366 6.41 14.81 15.78
N THR A 367 6.02 14.17 16.87
CA THR A 367 5.90 14.98 18.06
C THR A 367 7.30 15.52 18.23
N THR A 368 7.59 16.60 17.51
CA THR A 368 8.49 17.60 18.06
C THR A 368 8.04 17.70 19.49
N THR A 369 8.90 17.30 20.41
CA THR A 369 8.95 17.87 21.74
C THR A 369 9.39 19.34 21.56
N ALA A 370 8.81 20.05 20.62
CA ALA A 370 8.67 21.46 20.70
C ALA A 370 7.76 21.62 21.93
N LYS A 371 8.39 22.05 23.01
CA LYS A 371 7.67 22.51 24.17
C LYS A 371 6.51 23.36 23.64
N PRO A 372 5.25 23.06 24.06
CA PRO A 372 4.11 23.87 23.63
C PRO A 372 4.44 25.35 23.77
N SER A 373 3.94 26.18 22.90
CA SER A 373 4.16 27.61 23.01
C SER A 373 3.77 28.06 24.41
N ALA A 374 4.59 28.90 25.05
CA ALA A 374 4.30 29.40 26.39
C ALA A 374 2.99 30.19 26.43
N ASP A 375 2.52 30.65 25.27
CA ASP A 375 1.31 31.43 25.11
C ASP A 375 0.07 30.57 24.79
N THR A 376 0.24 29.21 24.64
CA THR A 376 -0.87 28.31 24.36
C THR A 376 -1.55 27.87 25.65
N VAL A 377 -2.87 28.10 25.76
CA VAL A 377 -3.72 27.71 26.88
C VAL A 377 -4.71 26.65 26.42
N VAL A 378 -4.86 25.58 27.22
CA VAL A 378 -5.74 24.45 26.89
C VAL A 378 -6.84 24.29 27.93
N ASP A 379 -8.09 24.32 27.47
CA ASP A 379 -9.26 23.97 28.22
C ASP A 379 -9.77 22.59 27.87
N VAL A 380 -10.21 21.81 28.88
CA VAL A 380 -10.74 20.46 28.66
C VAL A 380 -12.15 20.33 29.19
N VAL A 381 -13.07 19.91 28.34
CA VAL A 381 -14.52 19.75 28.63
C VAL A 381 -14.86 18.27 28.70
N ASN A 382 -15.48 17.83 29.79
CA ASN A 382 -15.93 16.45 30.01
C ASN A 382 -17.36 16.24 29.52
N ALA A 383 -17.56 16.11 28.23
CA ALA A 383 -18.89 15.81 27.65
C ALA A 383 -19.25 14.31 27.71
N ALA A 384 -18.35 13.45 28.15
CA ALA A 384 -18.60 12.02 28.35
C ALA A 384 -19.34 11.70 29.66
N GLY A 385 -19.43 12.66 30.59
CA GLY A 385 -20.05 12.44 31.90
C GLY A 385 -19.27 11.49 32.83
N ILE A 386 -18.00 11.21 32.52
CA ILE A 386 -17.13 10.35 33.31
C ILE A 386 -16.43 11.18 34.38
N SER A 387 -16.66 10.86 35.66
CA SER A 387 -16.08 11.63 36.77
C SER A 387 -14.55 11.70 36.69
N GLY A 388 -13.98 12.90 36.76
CA GLY A 388 -12.54 13.14 36.76
C GLY A 388 -11.85 13.07 35.39
N LEU A 389 -12.58 12.79 34.29
CA LEU A 389 -11.99 12.60 32.96
C LEU A 389 -11.26 13.86 32.47
N ALA A 390 -11.90 15.04 32.54
CA ALA A 390 -11.27 16.31 32.13
C ALA A 390 -10.02 16.62 32.97
N ALA A 391 -10.08 16.40 34.29
CA ALA A 391 -8.95 16.63 35.18
C ALA A 391 -7.77 15.69 34.86
N SER A 392 -8.05 14.42 34.59
CA SER A 392 -7.03 13.44 34.18
C SER A 392 -6.38 13.81 32.85
N ALA A 393 -7.16 14.22 31.85
CA ALA A 393 -6.67 14.68 30.57
C ALA A 393 -5.82 15.95 30.69
N SER A 394 -6.28 16.93 31.50
CA SER A 394 -5.52 18.16 31.78
C SER A 394 -4.20 17.85 32.48
N ALA A 395 -4.17 16.92 33.46
CA ALA A 395 -2.93 16.50 34.12
C ALA A 395 -1.95 15.85 33.13
N LYS A 396 -2.45 15.03 32.19
CA LYS A 396 -1.63 14.41 31.15
C LYS A 396 -1.03 15.45 30.19
N LEU A 397 -1.78 16.48 29.83
CA LEU A 397 -1.31 17.61 29.01
C LEU A 397 -0.27 18.46 29.78
N ALA A 398 -0.55 18.79 31.04
CA ALA A 398 0.35 19.57 31.88
C ALA A 398 1.70 18.87 32.10
N ALA A 399 1.70 17.54 32.28
CA ALA A 399 2.92 16.72 32.39
C ALA A 399 3.81 16.80 31.13
N ARG A 400 3.26 17.23 29.99
CA ARG A 400 3.99 17.43 28.73
C ARG A 400 4.27 18.90 28.41
N GLY A 401 3.97 19.79 29.39
CA GLY A 401 4.33 21.20 29.32
C GLY A 401 3.29 22.11 28.71
N PHE A 402 2.05 21.63 28.49
CA PHE A 402 0.94 22.49 28.13
C PHE A 402 0.48 23.31 29.33
N HIS A 403 0.11 24.55 29.11
CA HIS A 403 -0.60 25.35 30.10
C HIS A 403 -2.08 25.00 30.04
N THR A 404 -2.60 24.30 31.03
CA THR A 404 -4.03 23.96 31.15
C THR A 404 -4.71 24.94 32.10
N ASP A 405 -5.84 25.53 31.69
CA ASP A 405 -6.58 26.48 32.51
C ASP A 405 -7.85 25.83 33.11
N GLN A 406 -8.82 25.45 32.29
CA GLN A 406 -10.08 24.90 32.78
C GLN A 406 -10.21 23.39 32.48
N ALA A 407 -10.62 22.64 33.53
CA ALA A 407 -11.15 21.29 33.40
C ALA A 407 -12.58 21.31 33.93
N ARG A 408 -13.58 21.26 33.03
CA ARG A 408 -14.96 21.53 33.36
C ARG A 408 -15.93 20.52 32.75
N ASP A 409 -17.14 20.47 33.30
CA ASP A 409 -18.28 19.80 32.69
C ASP A 409 -18.88 20.66 31.56
N PRO A 410 -19.64 20.04 30.60
CA PRO A 410 -20.18 20.74 29.47
C PRO A 410 -21.24 21.78 29.87
N GLN A 411 -21.27 22.91 29.17
CA GLN A 411 -22.29 23.94 29.30
C GLN A 411 -23.31 23.82 28.15
N PRO A 412 -24.51 24.41 28.28
CA PRO A 412 -25.46 24.46 27.18
C PRO A 412 -24.85 25.11 25.94
N GLY A 413 -24.78 24.34 24.83
CA GLY A 413 -24.15 24.76 23.57
C GLY A 413 -22.80 24.16 23.29
N ASP A 414 -22.15 23.51 24.28
CA ASP A 414 -20.91 22.73 24.01
C ASP A 414 -21.20 21.48 23.15
N PRO A 415 -20.30 21.11 22.28
CA PRO A 415 -20.41 19.85 21.54
C PRO A 415 -20.47 18.64 22.48
N THR A 416 -21.18 17.61 22.02
CA THR A 416 -21.29 16.33 22.74
C THR A 416 -20.40 15.24 22.19
N VAL A 417 -19.64 15.53 21.12
CA VAL A 417 -18.73 14.57 20.45
C VAL A 417 -17.30 15.01 20.67
N THR A 418 -16.38 14.03 20.80
CA THR A 418 -14.96 14.30 20.96
C THR A 418 -14.43 15.17 19.82
N SER A 419 -13.89 16.33 20.16
CA SER A 419 -13.34 17.28 19.21
C SER A 419 -12.26 18.16 19.83
N VAL A 420 -11.39 18.69 18.97
CA VAL A 420 -10.38 19.69 19.35
C VAL A 420 -10.59 20.93 18.51
N ARG A 421 -10.71 22.07 19.17
CA ARG A 421 -10.87 23.37 18.54
C ARG A 421 -9.72 24.26 18.94
N TYR A 422 -9.28 25.14 18.04
CA TYR A 422 -8.20 26.05 18.34
C TYR A 422 -8.42 27.45 17.78
N GLY A 423 -7.95 28.44 18.50
CA GLY A 423 -7.85 29.81 18.05
C GLY A 423 -6.60 30.04 17.19
N SER A 424 -6.56 31.16 16.53
CA SER A 424 -5.45 31.55 15.64
C SER A 424 -4.08 31.35 16.32
N GLY A 425 -3.14 30.75 15.60
CA GLY A 425 -1.75 30.50 16.06
C GLY A 425 -1.54 29.22 16.89
N ALA A 426 -2.59 28.49 17.31
CA ALA A 426 -2.48 27.29 18.14
C ALA A 426 -2.60 25.95 17.37
N GLU A 427 -2.59 25.95 16.05
CA GLU A 427 -2.83 24.75 15.22
C GLU A 427 -1.84 23.61 15.53
N SER A 428 -0.54 23.90 15.59
CA SER A 428 0.50 22.92 15.88
C SER A 428 0.35 22.30 17.28
N ASP A 429 0.03 23.16 18.27
CA ASP A 429 -0.15 22.74 19.65
C ASP A 429 -1.45 21.94 19.81
N ALA A 430 -2.52 22.30 19.09
CA ALA A 430 -3.78 21.56 19.06
C ALA A 430 -3.61 20.15 18.51
N ARG A 431 -2.86 19.98 17.43
CA ARG A 431 -2.51 18.65 16.91
C ARG A 431 -1.68 17.83 17.90
N SER A 432 -0.73 18.48 18.57
CA SER A 432 0.10 17.82 19.58
C SER A 432 -0.72 17.39 20.80
N ALA A 433 -1.66 18.22 21.25
CA ALA A 433 -2.56 17.91 22.35
C ALA A 433 -3.54 16.78 21.99
N ALA A 434 -4.11 16.81 20.79
CA ALA A 434 -4.97 15.74 20.27
C ALA A 434 -4.23 14.39 20.25
N ALA A 435 -3.03 14.35 19.69
CA ALA A 435 -2.21 13.15 19.62
C ALA A 435 -1.87 12.61 21.03
N LEU A 436 -1.53 13.46 21.97
CA LEU A 436 -1.21 13.09 23.35
C LEU A 436 -2.39 12.44 24.08
N LEU A 437 -3.60 12.86 23.77
CA LEU A 437 -4.83 12.31 24.35
C LEU A 437 -5.38 11.13 23.51
N GLY A 438 -4.79 10.79 22.38
CA GLY A 438 -5.29 9.74 21.49
C GLY A 438 -6.56 10.16 20.72
N ILE A 439 -6.79 11.46 20.55
CA ILE A 439 -7.92 11.99 19.79
C ILE A 439 -7.56 11.97 18.32
N THR A 440 -8.33 11.21 17.53
CA THR A 440 -8.11 11.05 16.09
C THR A 440 -8.84 12.10 15.24
N ALA A 441 -9.72 12.91 15.84
CA ALA A 441 -10.39 14.00 15.16
C ALA A 441 -9.38 15.09 14.81
N GLU A 442 -9.40 15.59 13.56
CA GLU A 442 -8.57 16.73 13.15
C GLU A 442 -8.99 17.98 13.93
N PRO A 443 -8.04 18.70 14.52
CA PRO A 443 -8.34 20.00 15.16
C PRO A 443 -8.94 21.00 14.18
N MET A 444 -9.96 21.71 14.60
CA MET A 444 -10.68 22.69 13.79
C MET A 444 -10.38 24.12 14.25
N LEU A 445 -10.11 25.01 13.29
CA LEU A 445 -10.02 26.43 13.59
C LEU A 445 -11.39 26.97 14.03
N GLU A 446 -11.45 27.55 15.22
CA GLU A 446 -12.63 28.17 15.78
C GLU A 446 -12.35 29.66 16.02
N SER A 447 -12.91 30.52 15.18
CA SER A 447 -12.61 31.95 15.19
C SER A 447 -13.14 32.69 16.42
N SER A 448 -14.02 32.06 17.19
CA SER A 448 -14.53 32.59 18.46
C SER A 448 -13.57 32.38 19.63
N LEU A 449 -12.61 31.47 19.50
CA LEU A 449 -11.55 31.24 20.47
C LEU A 449 -10.47 32.31 20.38
N ALA A 450 -9.92 32.71 21.53
CA ALA A 450 -8.81 33.65 21.57
C ALA A 450 -7.57 33.08 20.89
N THR A 451 -6.70 33.97 20.43
CA THR A 451 -5.40 33.56 19.86
C THR A 451 -4.62 32.73 20.89
N GLY A 452 -4.06 31.60 20.45
CA GLY A 452 -3.31 30.69 21.33
C GLY A 452 -4.18 29.77 22.21
N HIS A 453 -5.51 29.86 22.17
CA HIS A 453 -6.39 28.98 22.95
C HIS A 453 -6.72 27.69 22.21
N ILE A 454 -6.80 26.59 22.98
CA ILE A 454 -7.25 25.27 22.53
C ILE A 454 -8.37 24.82 23.45
N GLU A 455 -9.47 24.36 22.90
CA GLU A 455 -10.57 23.73 23.62
C GLU A 455 -10.70 22.27 23.19
N ILE A 456 -10.59 21.34 24.16
CA ILE A 456 -10.69 19.90 23.95
C ILE A 456 -11.97 19.40 24.58
N ILE A 457 -12.87 18.86 23.76
CA ILE A 457 -14.11 18.24 24.21
C ILE A 457 -13.93 16.73 24.20
N LEU A 458 -14.17 16.08 25.35
CA LEU A 458 -14.12 14.62 25.51
C LEU A 458 -15.55 14.11 25.58
N GLY A 459 -16.07 13.60 24.46
CA GLY A 459 -17.42 13.05 24.33
C GLY A 459 -17.51 11.58 24.78
N PRO A 460 -18.72 10.98 24.75
CA PRO A 460 -18.92 9.54 25.05
C PRO A 460 -18.14 8.60 24.12
N ASP A 461 -17.72 9.10 22.98
CA ASP A 461 -16.87 8.42 21.99
C ASP A 461 -15.36 8.48 22.33
N TYR A 462 -14.96 9.16 23.39
CA TYR A 462 -13.58 9.22 23.83
C TYR A 462 -13.20 7.97 24.62
N SER A 463 -12.16 7.26 24.16
CA SER A 463 -11.55 6.13 24.85
C SER A 463 -10.11 6.51 25.27
N PRO A 464 -9.81 6.65 26.55
CA PRO A 464 -8.45 6.99 26.98
C PRO A 464 -7.47 5.87 26.63
N SER A 465 -6.55 6.12 25.73
CA SER A 465 -5.44 5.19 25.42
C SER A 465 -4.45 5.17 26.60
N GLY A 466 -4.41 4.06 27.35
CA GLY A 466 -3.38 3.78 28.36
C GLY A 466 -3.74 4.14 29.79
N ALA A 467 -4.74 3.49 30.37
CA ALA A 467 -4.79 3.27 31.80
C ALA A 467 -4.06 1.95 32.10
N ALA A 468 -2.79 2.05 32.51
CA ALA A 468 -2.20 0.98 33.30
C ALA A 468 -2.88 1.01 34.66
N ASP A 469 -3.48 -0.12 35.04
CA ASP A 469 -4.05 -0.36 36.34
C ASP A 469 -3.07 0.00 37.47
N THR A 470 -3.51 0.87 38.38
CA THR A 470 -2.99 0.88 39.77
C THR A 470 -4.19 0.85 40.68
N ASP A 471 -4.32 -0.31 41.31
CA ASP A 471 -4.90 -0.63 42.59
C ASP A 471 -5.89 0.34 43.26
N THR A 472 -7.09 -0.17 43.59
CA THR A 472 -7.44 -0.28 45.05
C THR A 472 -8.70 -1.14 45.23
N ALA A 473 -8.43 -2.24 46.00
CA ALA A 473 -9.25 -2.85 47.06
C ALA A 473 -10.66 -3.41 46.76
N THR A 474 -10.67 -4.72 46.69
CA THR A 474 -11.43 -5.66 47.55
C THR A 474 -12.89 -5.36 47.86
N GLU A 475 -13.77 -6.12 47.25
CA GLU A 475 -14.88 -6.76 47.94
C GLU A 475 -15.15 -8.14 47.35
N THR A 476 -14.91 -9.17 48.13
CA THR A 476 -15.14 -10.58 47.83
C THR A 476 -16.62 -10.86 47.87
N VAL A 477 -17.17 -11.33 46.74
CA VAL A 477 -18.40 -12.12 46.71
C VAL A 477 -18.06 -13.45 46.08
N GLU A 478 -18.08 -14.46 46.96
CA GLU A 478 -17.92 -15.88 46.65
C GLU A 478 -19.15 -16.34 45.83
N VAL A 479 -18.97 -16.73 44.57
CA VAL A 479 -19.98 -17.49 43.80
C VAL A 479 -19.30 -18.73 43.21
N THR A 480 -19.76 -19.88 43.67
CA THR A 480 -19.36 -21.23 43.31
C THR A 480 -19.44 -21.46 41.76
N PRO A 481 -18.44 -22.12 41.15
CA PRO A 481 -18.41 -22.28 39.70
C PRO A 481 -19.35 -23.44 39.25
N LEU A 482 -20.24 -23.13 38.35
CA LEU A 482 -20.90 -24.17 37.55
C LEU A 482 -20.04 -24.45 36.32
N SER A 483 -19.42 -25.62 36.31
CA SER A 483 -18.60 -26.10 35.19
C SER A 483 -19.46 -26.30 33.94
N THR A 484 -19.22 -25.51 32.93
CA THR A 484 -19.49 -25.89 31.53
C THR A 484 -18.26 -25.57 30.72
N SER A 485 -17.50 -26.60 30.40
CA SER A 485 -16.37 -26.58 29.47
C SER A 485 -16.87 -26.29 28.06
N THR A 486 -16.57 -25.09 27.55
CA THR A 486 -16.40 -24.84 26.14
C THR A 486 -15.13 -24.01 26.01
N SER A 487 -14.05 -24.72 25.72
CA SER A 487 -12.79 -24.13 25.32
C SER A 487 -12.97 -23.49 23.94
N SER A 488 -13.22 -22.20 23.90
CA SER A 488 -12.86 -21.39 22.76
C SER A 488 -11.48 -20.80 23.04
N ASP A 489 -10.45 -21.54 22.65
CA ASP A 489 -9.13 -20.96 22.45
C ASP A 489 -9.28 -19.90 21.36
N GLU A 490 -9.43 -18.65 21.79
CA GLU A 490 -9.24 -17.49 20.93
C GLU A 490 -7.73 -17.42 20.62
N ALA A 491 -7.34 -18.18 19.57
CA ALA A 491 -5.98 -18.09 19.06
C ALA A 491 -5.79 -16.68 18.49
N SER A 492 -4.92 -15.91 19.12
CA SER A 492 -4.42 -14.66 18.54
C SER A 492 -3.96 -14.93 17.12
N PRO A 493 -4.37 -14.11 16.12
CA PRO A 493 -3.97 -14.34 14.74
C PRO A 493 -2.46 -14.39 14.64
N PRO A 494 -1.87 -15.39 13.96
CA PRO A 494 -0.43 -15.52 13.86
C PRO A 494 0.12 -14.31 13.10
N THR A 495 0.90 -13.48 13.76
CA THR A 495 1.77 -12.50 13.09
C THR A 495 2.71 -13.30 12.21
N GLY A 496 2.49 -13.24 10.90
CA GLY A 496 3.27 -14.03 9.94
C GLY A 496 4.75 -13.68 10.05
N MET A 497 5.61 -14.68 10.22
CA MET A 497 7.06 -14.47 10.09
C MET A 497 7.37 -13.91 8.71
N PRO A 498 8.33 -12.98 8.57
CA PRO A 498 8.75 -12.45 7.28
C PRO A 498 9.12 -13.57 6.33
N ILE A 499 8.74 -13.44 5.06
CA ILE A 499 9.20 -14.32 3.98
C ILE A 499 10.31 -13.58 3.25
N ASN A 500 11.51 -14.15 3.25
CA ASN A 500 12.67 -13.59 2.56
C ASN A 500 12.78 -14.13 1.14
N GLY A 501 13.31 -13.30 0.24
CA GLY A 501 13.43 -13.59 -1.18
C GLY A 501 14.50 -14.62 -1.58
N ASP A 502 15.13 -15.31 -0.62
CA ASP A 502 16.16 -16.31 -0.89
C ASP A 502 15.56 -17.65 -1.38
N GLY A 503 15.33 -17.75 -2.68
CA GLY A 503 14.79 -18.96 -3.31
C GLY A 503 13.25 -18.95 -3.40
N ILE A 504 12.67 -20.12 -3.74
CA ILE A 504 11.21 -20.31 -3.83
C ILE A 504 10.70 -20.77 -2.47
N PRO A 505 9.99 -19.93 -1.70
CA PRO A 505 9.49 -20.31 -0.39
C PRO A 505 8.36 -21.32 -0.49
N CYS A 506 8.33 -22.30 0.44
CA CYS A 506 7.20 -23.20 0.58
C CYS A 506 6.17 -22.60 1.53
N VAL A 507 4.90 -22.61 1.14
CA VAL A 507 3.76 -22.06 1.87
C VAL A 507 2.62 -23.07 1.96
N ASN A 508 1.64 -22.80 2.81
CA ASN A 508 0.38 -23.59 2.91
C ASN A 508 -0.69 -23.01 2.03
#